data_118361047ba799a51569e6d69f102d8e
#
_entry.id   118361047ba799a51569e6d69f102d8e
#
_cell.length_a   1.000
_cell.length_b   1.000
_cell.length_c   1.000
_cell.angle_alpha   90.00
_cell.angle_beta   90.00
_cell.angle_gamma   90.00
#
_symmetry.space_group_name_H-M   'P 1'
#
loop_
_entity.id
_entity.type
_entity.pdbx_description
1 polymer ?
#
loop_
_entity_poly.entity_id
_entity_poly.type
_entity_poly.pdbx_seq_one_letter_code
_entity_poly.pdbx_strand_id
1 'polypeptide(L)'
;VSVILFFLIVFAGVSFVHNFALFTVRSRSVSMQPDIPSDSCTVFTPIVKNLLRGDVVMLKSRRTSSPSAFVTAADAVVRFFTAQQYSLFGNDTASEQPEIRRVVALPGDTVYMKGYVVFVRPAGDSHFLTEFERSEKSYNVRIVSVPSDWDSAIGVSGSFEARTLGSGEYFVLGDNRTSALDSRLWGAVRIDDIKAKGLAVYFPFAKFRLL
;
A
#
# COMPACT_ATOMS: atom_id res chain seq x y z
N VAL A 1 40.99 -12.89 6.30
CA VAL A 1 39.90 -13.44 7.11
C VAL A 1 39.06 -12.31 7.73
N SER A 2 39.68 -11.29 8.36
CA SER A 2 38.95 -10.21 9.03
C SER A 2 38.08 -9.34 8.10
N VAL A 3 38.52 -9.09 6.87
CA VAL A 3 37.78 -8.27 5.89
C VAL A 3 36.54 -9.00 5.39
N ILE A 4 36.67 -10.31 5.11
CA ILE A 4 35.55 -11.14 4.68
C ILE A 4 34.51 -11.25 5.80
N LEU A 5 34.96 -11.48 7.02
CA LEU A 5 34.11 -11.55 8.21
C LEU A 5 33.36 -10.23 8.43
N PHE A 6 34.01 -9.08 8.28
CA PHE A 6 33.37 -7.77 8.34
C PHE A 6 32.24 -7.63 7.32
N PHE A 7 32.50 -7.95 6.05
CA PHE A 7 31.44 -7.88 5.02
C PHE A 7 30.29 -8.86 5.27
N LEU A 8 30.57 -10.05 5.80
CA LEU A 8 29.51 -11.00 6.18
C LEU A 8 28.64 -10.46 7.33
N ILE A 9 29.25 -9.82 8.34
CA ILE A 9 28.50 -9.21 9.45
C ILE A 9 27.64 -8.05 8.94
N VAL A 10 28.20 -7.17 8.10
CA VAL A 10 27.44 -6.06 7.49
C VAL A 10 26.29 -6.58 6.64
N PHE A 11 26.55 -7.57 5.78
CA PHE A 11 25.51 -8.21 4.96
C PHE A 11 24.42 -8.82 5.82
N ALA A 12 24.75 -9.58 6.85
CA ALA A 12 23.79 -10.18 7.78
C ALA A 12 22.97 -9.10 8.52
N GLY A 13 23.60 -8.02 8.97
CA GLY A 13 22.93 -6.90 9.62
C GLY A 13 21.95 -6.18 8.70
N VAL A 14 22.38 -5.83 7.48
CA VAL A 14 21.52 -5.18 6.50
C VAL A 14 20.37 -6.10 6.07
N SER A 15 20.65 -7.38 5.84
CA SER A 15 19.62 -8.37 5.51
C SER A 15 18.60 -8.55 6.63
N PHE A 16 19.07 -8.54 7.88
CA PHE A 16 18.19 -8.59 9.05
C PHE A 16 17.28 -7.37 9.12
N VAL A 17 17.84 -6.17 9.01
CA VAL A 17 17.05 -4.92 9.01
C VAL A 17 16.04 -4.93 7.86
N HIS A 18 16.46 -5.29 6.66
CA HIS A 18 15.60 -5.32 5.47
C HIS A 18 14.43 -6.30 5.61
N ASN A 19 14.66 -7.48 6.17
CA ASN A 19 13.63 -8.51 6.29
C ASN A 19 12.73 -8.34 7.51
N PHE A 20 13.26 -7.79 8.61
CA PHE A 20 12.57 -7.76 9.90
C PHE A 20 12.16 -6.37 10.37
N ALA A 21 12.75 -5.31 9.84
CA ALA A 21 12.48 -3.96 10.31
C ALA A 21 11.98 -3.00 9.24
N LEU A 22 12.76 -2.78 8.18
CA LEU A 22 12.48 -1.75 7.19
C LEU A 22 12.93 -2.18 5.79
N PHE A 23 12.12 -1.88 4.79
CA PHE A 23 12.51 -2.01 3.38
C PHE A 23 11.93 -0.86 2.55
N THR A 24 12.49 -0.65 1.38
CA THR A 24 12.08 0.43 0.50
C THR A 24 11.41 -0.10 -0.76
N VAL A 25 10.39 0.63 -1.23
CA VAL A 25 9.66 0.32 -2.45
C VAL A 25 9.61 1.56 -3.32
N ARG A 26 9.97 1.42 -4.60
CA ARG A 26 9.75 2.46 -5.60
C ARG A 26 8.35 2.30 -6.19
N SER A 27 7.50 3.31 -5.98
CA SER A 27 6.15 3.35 -6.55
C SER A 27 6.21 3.83 -7.99
N ARG A 28 5.79 3.00 -8.94
CA ARG A 28 5.63 3.38 -10.35
C ARG A 28 4.16 3.67 -10.70
N SER A 29 3.25 3.43 -9.75
CA SER A 29 1.81 3.60 -9.93
C SER A 29 1.36 5.01 -9.59
N VAL A 30 0.33 5.47 -10.28
CA VAL A 30 -0.37 6.73 -9.99
C VAL A 30 -1.51 6.58 -8.98
N SER A 31 -1.79 5.34 -8.53
CA SER A 31 -2.96 5.01 -7.71
C SER A 31 -2.98 5.67 -6.33
N MET A 32 -1.82 6.08 -5.81
CA MET A 32 -1.68 6.71 -4.50
C MET A 32 -1.32 8.20 -4.58
N GLN A 33 -1.46 8.80 -5.78
CA GLN A 33 -1.33 10.25 -5.90
C GLN A 33 -2.52 10.96 -5.24
N PRO A 34 -2.30 12.13 -4.63
CA PRO A 34 -1.08 12.94 -4.66
C PRO A 34 -0.04 12.61 -3.60
N ASP A 35 -0.41 11.87 -2.54
CA ASP A 35 0.43 11.67 -1.37
C ASP A 35 1.68 10.82 -1.63
N ILE A 36 1.57 9.80 -2.47
CA ILE A 36 2.70 9.00 -2.95
C ILE A 36 2.82 9.24 -4.46
N PRO A 37 3.73 10.13 -4.89
CA PRO A 37 3.94 10.39 -6.30
C PRO A 37 4.46 9.13 -7.03
N SER A 38 4.17 9.04 -8.33
CA SER A 38 4.86 8.04 -9.17
C SER A 38 6.37 8.29 -9.15
N ASP A 39 7.13 7.21 -9.27
CA ASP A 39 8.60 7.21 -9.19
C ASP A 39 9.20 7.65 -7.84
N SER A 40 8.37 7.77 -6.80
CA SER A 40 8.83 8.00 -5.43
C SER A 40 9.28 6.70 -4.75
N CYS A 41 10.16 6.85 -3.76
CA CYS A 41 10.58 5.76 -2.89
C CYS A 41 9.96 5.91 -1.51
N THR A 42 9.30 4.85 -1.07
CA THR A 42 8.58 4.78 0.21
C THR A 42 9.21 3.72 1.10
N VAL A 43 9.40 4.05 2.37
CA VAL A 43 9.86 3.12 3.40
C VAL A 43 8.67 2.37 3.99
N PHE A 44 8.78 1.06 4.10
CA PHE A 44 7.80 0.18 4.70
C PHE A 44 8.41 -0.63 5.85
N THR A 45 7.55 -1.04 6.78
CA THR A 45 7.87 -2.03 7.82
C THR A 45 7.00 -3.29 7.61
N PRO A 46 7.58 -4.50 7.71
CA PRO A 46 6.80 -5.73 7.69
C PRO A 46 6.00 -5.96 8.98
N ILE A 47 6.24 -5.12 10.00
CA ILE A 47 5.52 -5.20 11.28
C ILE A 47 4.15 -4.54 11.11
N VAL A 48 3.16 -5.36 10.82
CA VAL A 48 1.76 -4.92 10.63
C VAL A 48 1.01 -5.15 11.93
N LYS A 49 1.04 -4.16 12.82
CA LYS A 49 0.31 -4.18 14.09
C LYS A 49 -0.48 -2.88 14.25
N ASN A 50 -1.66 -2.98 14.86
CA ASN A 50 -2.48 -1.82 15.21
C ASN A 50 -2.65 -0.84 14.05
N LEU A 51 -3.19 -1.32 12.93
CA LEU A 51 -3.51 -0.46 11.79
C LEU A 51 -4.58 0.54 12.20
N LEU A 52 -4.36 1.79 11.80
CA LEU A 52 -5.24 2.93 12.01
C LEU A 52 -5.86 3.36 10.68
N ARG A 53 -6.98 4.07 10.75
CA ARG A 53 -7.53 4.75 9.57
C ARG A 53 -6.55 5.83 9.10
N GLY A 54 -6.29 5.85 7.82
CA GLY A 54 -5.27 6.71 7.22
C GLY A 54 -3.91 6.04 7.02
N ASP A 55 -3.64 4.87 7.61
CA ASP A 55 -2.39 4.14 7.37
C ASP A 55 -2.27 3.70 5.92
N VAL A 56 -1.08 3.82 5.38
CA VAL A 56 -0.74 3.25 4.07
C VAL A 56 -0.24 1.83 4.25
N VAL A 57 -0.75 0.92 3.45
CA VAL A 57 -0.39 -0.50 3.50
C VAL A 57 0.00 -1.03 2.13
N MET A 58 0.86 -2.01 2.12
CA MET A 58 1.21 -2.79 0.95
C MET A 58 0.53 -4.14 1.01
N LEU A 59 -0.21 -4.49 -0.03
CA LEU A 59 -0.91 -5.76 -0.13
C LEU A 59 -0.01 -6.83 -0.76
N LYS A 60 -0.27 -8.08 -0.44
CA LYS A 60 0.32 -9.22 -1.15
C LYS A 60 -0.18 -9.21 -2.60
N SER A 61 0.72 -9.43 -3.55
CA SER A 61 0.31 -9.56 -4.96
C SER A 61 -0.64 -10.74 -5.11
N ARG A 62 -1.76 -10.51 -5.77
CA ARG A 62 -2.77 -11.55 -6.05
C ARG A 62 -2.37 -12.48 -7.21
N ARG A 63 -1.29 -12.12 -7.92
CA ARG A 63 -0.74 -12.91 -9.03
C ARG A 63 0.65 -13.40 -8.62
N THR A 64 0.76 -14.57 -8.03
CA THR A 64 2.08 -15.13 -7.71
C THR A 64 2.24 -16.56 -8.23
N SER A 65 3.20 -16.71 -9.12
CA SER A 65 4.10 -17.85 -9.06
C SER A 65 5.22 -17.47 -8.09
N SER A 66 5.32 -18.11 -6.95
CA SER A 66 6.42 -17.87 -6.01
C SER A 66 7.72 -18.39 -6.63
N PRO A 67 8.76 -17.58 -6.83
CA PRO A 67 10.06 -18.06 -7.27
C PRO A 67 10.64 -19.00 -6.20
N SER A 68 11.50 -19.94 -6.62
CA SER A 68 12.12 -20.86 -5.67
C SER A 68 12.97 -20.10 -4.65
N ALA A 69 13.15 -20.67 -3.44
CA ALA A 69 13.92 -20.03 -2.37
C ALA A 69 15.36 -19.68 -2.80
N PHE A 70 15.97 -20.48 -3.66
CA PHE A 70 17.30 -20.24 -4.20
C PHE A 70 17.34 -18.99 -5.09
N VAL A 71 16.34 -18.83 -5.93
CA VAL A 71 16.14 -17.69 -6.84
C VAL A 71 15.96 -16.40 -6.03
N THR A 72 15.16 -16.44 -4.97
CA THR A 72 14.95 -15.31 -4.07
C THR A 72 16.23 -14.91 -3.33
N ALA A 73 17.03 -15.88 -2.90
CA ALA A 73 18.31 -15.62 -2.23
C ALA A 73 19.34 -15.00 -3.18
N ALA A 74 19.46 -15.49 -4.41
CA ALA A 74 20.34 -14.93 -5.43
C ALA A 74 19.96 -13.50 -5.80
N ASP A 75 18.66 -13.21 -5.96
CA ASP A 75 18.15 -11.87 -6.23
C ASP A 75 18.42 -10.90 -5.06
N ALA A 76 18.29 -11.37 -3.81
CA ALA A 76 18.61 -10.57 -2.62
C ALA A 76 20.09 -10.13 -2.60
N VAL A 77 21.02 -11.00 -3.01
CA VAL A 77 22.45 -10.69 -3.12
C VAL A 77 22.68 -9.62 -4.19
N VAL A 78 22.10 -9.78 -5.39
CA VAL A 78 22.24 -8.81 -6.48
C VAL A 78 21.65 -7.47 -6.09
N ARG A 79 20.47 -7.43 -5.52
CA ARG A 79 19.85 -6.19 -5.03
C ARG A 79 20.67 -5.49 -3.96
N PHE A 80 21.31 -6.26 -3.07
CA PHE A 80 22.20 -5.70 -2.06
C PHE A 80 23.39 -4.97 -2.68
N PHE A 81 24.12 -5.62 -3.62
CA PHE A 81 25.30 -5.01 -4.23
C PHE A 81 24.98 -3.91 -5.24
N THR A 82 23.79 -3.88 -5.78
CA THR A 82 23.35 -2.87 -6.74
C THR A 82 22.49 -1.76 -6.14
N ALA A 83 22.47 -1.65 -4.80
CA ALA A 83 21.61 -0.70 -4.07
C ALA A 83 20.13 -0.79 -4.55
N GLN A 84 19.65 -2.01 -4.79
CA GLN A 84 18.30 -2.34 -5.28
C GLN A 84 17.96 -1.85 -6.70
N GLN A 85 18.96 -1.43 -7.48
CA GLN A 85 18.74 -0.96 -8.87
C GLN A 85 18.49 -2.09 -9.86
N TYR A 86 19.08 -3.27 -9.63
CA TYR A 86 18.96 -4.42 -10.52
C TYR A 86 18.37 -5.64 -9.79
N SER A 87 17.56 -6.38 -10.51
CA SER A 87 17.05 -7.71 -10.13
C SER A 87 17.47 -8.71 -11.21
N LEU A 88 17.83 -9.92 -10.82
CA LEU A 88 18.20 -11.01 -11.75
C LEU A 88 17.04 -11.41 -12.67
N PHE A 89 15.82 -11.14 -12.25
CA PHE A 89 14.60 -11.59 -12.94
C PHE A 89 13.83 -10.47 -13.61
N GLY A 90 14.47 -9.34 -13.85
CA GLY A 90 13.91 -8.20 -14.58
C GLY A 90 12.91 -7.39 -13.73
N ASN A 91 13.06 -6.08 -13.77
CA ASN A 91 12.08 -5.14 -13.21
C ASN A 91 10.84 -4.98 -14.12
N ASP A 92 10.69 -5.84 -15.14
CA ASP A 92 9.86 -5.54 -16.32
C ASP A 92 8.52 -6.27 -16.38
N THR A 93 8.15 -7.02 -15.38
CA THR A 93 6.77 -7.48 -15.33
C THR A 93 5.92 -6.44 -14.61
N ALA A 94 5.18 -5.66 -15.40
CA ALA A 94 4.12 -4.76 -14.92
C ALA A 94 3.09 -5.47 -14.02
N SER A 95 3.20 -6.79 -13.89
CA SER A 95 2.37 -7.67 -13.08
C SER A 95 2.83 -7.82 -11.62
N GLU A 96 4.02 -7.35 -11.24
CA GLU A 96 4.58 -7.51 -9.89
C GLU A 96 4.69 -6.20 -9.09
N GLN A 97 4.06 -5.14 -9.55
CA GLN A 97 4.07 -3.91 -8.77
C GLN A 97 3.29 -4.13 -7.46
N PRO A 98 3.91 -3.83 -6.30
CA PRO A 98 3.22 -3.97 -5.03
C PRO A 98 2.00 -3.05 -5.00
N GLU A 99 0.86 -3.60 -4.64
CA GLU A 99 -0.36 -2.84 -4.50
C GLU A 99 -0.32 -2.05 -3.20
N ILE A 100 -0.08 -0.74 -3.31
CA ILE A 100 -0.08 0.18 -2.17
C ILE A 100 -1.46 0.85 -2.10
N ARG A 101 -2.08 0.81 -0.92
CA ARG A 101 -3.42 1.36 -0.66
C ARG A 101 -3.47 2.00 0.72
N ARG A 102 -4.49 2.82 0.96
CA ARG A 102 -4.76 3.44 2.25
C ARG A 102 -5.88 2.72 2.98
N VAL A 103 -5.71 2.46 4.27
CA VAL A 103 -6.75 1.93 5.15
C VAL A 103 -7.77 3.03 5.42
N VAL A 104 -9.02 2.81 5.04
CA VAL A 104 -10.11 3.77 5.22
C VAL A 104 -11.06 3.32 6.31
N ALA A 105 -11.30 2.01 6.40
CA ALA A 105 -12.14 1.45 7.46
C ALA A 105 -11.50 0.20 8.08
N LEU A 106 -11.79 -0.03 9.35
CA LEU A 106 -11.25 -1.07 10.23
C LEU A 106 -12.29 -2.19 10.46
N PRO A 107 -11.87 -3.33 11.02
CA PRO A 107 -12.79 -4.41 11.38
C PRO A 107 -13.96 -3.91 12.24
N GLY A 108 -15.18 -4.29 11.86
CA GLY A 108 -16.42 -3.88 12.52
C GLY A 108 -17.01 -2.56 12.05
N ASP A 109 -16.28 -1.76 11.28
CA ASP A 109 -16.81 -0.53 10.70
C ASP A 109 -17.87 -0.82 9.64
N THR A 110 -18.83 0.10 9.49
CA THR A 110 -19.70 0.18 8.32
C THR A 110 -19.22 1.31 7.42
N VAL A 111 -19.02 1.02 6.14
CA VAL A 111 -18.49 1.96 5.15
C VAL A 111 -19.39 2.01 3.92
N TYR A 112 -19.63 3.22 3.39
CA TYR A 112 -20.24 3.45 2.08
C TYR A 112 -19.56 4.62 1.38
N MET A 113 -19.81 4.76 0.08
CA MET A 113 -19.28 5.88 -0.71
C MET A 113 -20.41 6.51 -1.52
N LYS A 114 -20.43 7.83 -1.58
CA LYS A 114 -21.33 8.60 -2.42
C LYS A 114 -20.59 9.75 -3.09
N GLY A 115 -20.58 9.78 -4.42
CA GLY A 115 -19.88 10.82 -5.18
C GLY A 115 -18.38 10.92 -4.85
N TYR A 116 -17.70 9.79 -4.72
CA TYR A 116 -16.29 9.66 -4.30
C TYR A 116 -15.99 10.09 -2.86
N VAL A 117 -16.97 10.51 -2.08
CA VAL A 117 -16.82 10.77 -0.64
C VAL A 117 -17.12 9.50 0.13
N VAL A 118 -16.18 9.06 0.94
CA VAL A 118 -16.32 7.87 1.78
C VAL A 118 -16.86 8.29 3.15
N PHE A 119 -17.83 7.54 3.62
CA PHE A 119 -18.42 7.69 4.94
C PHE A 119 -18.17 6.44 5.75
N VAL A 120 -17.72 6.61 6.98
CA VAL A 120 -17.36 5.52 7.89
C VAL A 120 -18.10 5.69 9.22
N ARG A 121 -18.69 4.62 9.68
CA ARG A 121 -19.29 4.51 11.02
C ARG A 121 -18.58 3.39 11.77
N PRO A 122 -17.80 3.70 12.81
CA PRO A 122 -17.17 2.70 13.66
C PRO A 122 -18.19 1.79 14.36
N ALA A 123 -17.75 0.60 14.72
CA ALA A 123 -18.56 -0.30 15.54
C ALA A 123 -18.95 0.39 16.86
N GLY A 124 -20.25 0.34 17.19
CA GLY A 124 -20.78 0.98 18.41
C GLY A 124 -21.08 2.48 18.28
N ASP A 125 -20.74 3.13 17.16
CA ASP A 125 -21.13 4.51 16.89
C ASP A 125 -22.47 4.56 16.12
N SER A 126 -23.22 5.64 16.30
CA SER A 126 -24.52 5.85 15.64
C SER A 126 -24.41 6.68 14.36
N HIS A 127 -23.31 7.41 14.15
CA HIS A 127 -23.19 8.40 13.10
C HIS A 127 -22.10 8.06 12.08
N PHE A 128 -22.43 8.26 10.82
CA PHE A 128 -21.45 8.28 9.74
C PHE A 128 -20.75 9.63 9.70
N LEU A 129 -19.44 9.61 9.63
CA LEU A 129 -18.61 10.77 9.33
C LEU A 129 -17.75 10.47 8.10
N THR A 130 -17.20 11.50 7.50
CA THR A 130 -16.32 11.33 6.36
C THR A 130 -15.04 10.60 6.75
N GLU A 131 -14.38 9.97 5.79
CA GLU A 131 -13.10 9.31 6.02
C GLU A 131 -12.04 10.25 6.63
N PHE A 132 -12.09 11.55 6.30
CA PHE A 132 -11.15 12.55 6.83
C PHE A 132 -11.41 12.87 8.30
N GLU A 133 -12.67 12.93 8.71
CA GLU A 133 -13.05 13.16 10.11
C GLU A 133 -12.78 11.92 10.97
N ARG A 134 -12.75 10.74 10.37
CA ARG A 134 -12.47 9.47 11.05
C ARG A 134 -11.01 9.06 11.02
N SER A 135 -10.21 9.69 10.17
CA SER A 135 -8.80 9.31 10.01
C SER A 135 -7.95 9.84 11.14
N GLU A 136 -7.06 8.99 11.63
CA GLU A 136 -6.00 9.35 12.58
C GLU A 136 -4.88 10.16 11.91
N LYS A 137 -4.83 10.17 10.58
CA LYS A 137 -3.80 10.82 9.79
C LYS A 137 -4.40 11.74 8.74
N SER A 138 -3.74 12.87 8.52
CA SER A 138 -4.10 13.79 7.43
C SER A 138 -3.53 13.31 6.11
N TYR A 139 -4.37 13.23 5.08
CA TYR A 139 -3.97 12.86 3.73
C TYR A 139 -4.86 13.54 2.67
N ASN A 140 -4.42 13.49 1.42
CA ASN A 140 -5.13 14.08 0.31
C ASN A 140 -5.60 12.99 -0.66
N VAL A 141 -6.77 13.21 -1.25
CA VAL A 141 -7.29 12.36 -2.32
C VAL A 141 -7.35 13.14 -3.62
N ARG A 142 -7.18 12.42 -4.73
CA ARG A 142 -7.35 12.95 -6.07
C ARG A 142 -8.61 12.38 -6.69
N ILE A 143 -9.51 13.27 -7.07
CA ILE A 143 -10.72 12.96 -7.85
C ILE A 143 -10.61 13.77 -9.13
N VAL A 144 -10.49 13.08 -10.26
CA VAL A 144 -10.53 13.75 -11.55
C VAL A 144 -12.01 13.89 -11.94
N SER A 145 -12.41 15.07 -12.39
CA SER A 145 -13.76 15.29 -12.88
C SER A 145 -14.06 14.29 -14.00
N VAL A 146 -15.10 13.49 -13.81
CA VAL A 146 -15.55 12.53 -14.82
C VAL A 146 -16.52 13.30 -15.73
N PRO A 147 -16.44 13.15 -17.06
CA PRO A 147 -17.44 13.74 -17.95
C PRO A 147 -18.86 13.35 -17.55
N SER A 148 -19.82 14.24 -17.78
CA SER A 148 -21.23 14.05 -17.40
C SER A 148 -21.89 12.85 -18.11
N ASP A 149 -21.33 12.45 -19.24
CA ASP A 149 -21.76 11.34 -20.10
C ASP A 149 -20.98 10.04 -19.82
N TRP A 150 -20.17 9.99 -18.77
CA TRP A 150 -19.40 8.81 -18.39
C TRP A 150 -20.33 7.69 -17.95
N ASP A 151 -20.21 6.53 -18.60
CA ASP A 151 -20.88 5.32 -18.16
C ASP A 151 -20.26 4.82 -16.84
N SER A 152 -21.05 4.84 -15.76
CA SER A 152 -20.63 4.36 -14.45
C SER A 152 -20.28 2.86 -14.40
N ALA A 153 -20.65 2.10 -15.42
CA ALA A 153 -20.26 0.71 -15.59
C ALA A 153 -18.81 0.56 -16.07
N ILE A 154 -18.23 1.64 -16.61
CA ILE A 154 -16.84 1.66 -17.09
C ILE A 154 -15.95 2.32 -16.04
N GLY A 155 -15.12 1.52 -15.37
CA GLY A 155 -14.17 1.99 -14.37
C GLY A 155 -14.60 1.76 -12.93
N VAL A 156 -13.93 2.44 -11.99
CA VAL A 156 -14.20 2.28 -10.56
C VAL A 156 -15.33 3.22 -10.16
N SER A 157 -16.44 2.67 -9.69
CA SER A 157 -17.58 3.44 -9.24
C SER A 157 -17.23 4.47 -8.16
N GLY A 158 -17.78 5.68 -8.29
CA GLY A 158 -17.74 6.73 -7.26
C GLY A 158 -18.76 6.53 -6.16
N SER A 159 -19.56 5.47 -6.21
CA SER A 159 -20.59 5.18 -5.19
C SER A 159 -20.71 3.68 -4.99
N PHE A 160 -20.89 3.26 -3.74
CA PHE A 160 -21.24 1.89 -3.37
C PHE A 160 -22.09 1.89 -2.10
N GLU A 161 -22.92 0.87 -1.96
CA GLU A 161 -23.83 0.68 -0.84
C GLU A 161 -23.09 0.34 0.45
N ALA A 162 -23.75 0.61 1.59
CA ALA A 162 -23.19 0.38 2.90
C ALA A 162 -22.80 -1.10 3.12
N ARG A 163 -21.58 -1.32 3.60
CA ARG A 163 -21.01 -2.63 3.92
C ARG A 163 -20.43 -2.61 5.30
N THR A 164 -20.78 -3.60 6.13
CA THR A 164 -20.15 -3.79 7.45
C THR A 164 -19.00 -4.78 7.30
N LEU A 165 -17.83 -4.40 7.81
CA LEU A 165 -16.63 -5.21 7.77
C LEU A 165 -16.65 -6.28 8.86
N GLY A 166 -16.24 -7.48 8.49
CA GLY A 166 -16.07 -8.59 9.42
C GLY A 166 -14.81 -8.44 10.30
N SER A 167 -14.65 -9.39 11.22
CA SER A 167 -13.46 -9.49 12.05
C SER A 167 -12.21 -9.72 11.19
N GLY A 168 -11.18 -8.86 11.34
CA GLY A 168 -9.94 -8.91 10.57
C GLY A 168 -10.05 -8.41 9.14
N GLU A 169 -11.17 -7.79 8.75
CA GLU A 169 -11.38 -7.18 7.45
C GLU A 169 -11.10 -5.67 7.47
N TYR A 170 -10.37 -5.21 6.47
CA TYR A 170 -10.00 -3.81 6.28
C TYR A 170 -10.50 -3.34 4.92
N PHE A 171 -11.03 -2.13 4.85
CA PHE A 171 -11.38 -1.51 3.58
C PHE A 171 -10.27 -0.56 3.17
N VAL A 172 -9.68 -0.81 2.00
CA VAL A 172 -8.52 -0.06 1.54
C VAL A 172 -8.78 0.58 0.18
N LEU A 173 -8.38 1.83 0.03
CA LEU A 173 -8.58 2.60 -1.19
C LEU A 173 -7.27 3.19 -1.72
N GLY A 174 -7.23 3.45 -3.01
CA GLY A 174 -6.21 4.32 -3.58
C GLY A 174 -6.55 5.79 -3.33
N ASP A 175 -5.54 6.62 -3.11
CA ASP A 175 -5.73 8.07 -2.94
C ASP A 175 -6.20 8.71 -4.26
N ASN A 176 -5.79 8.17 -5.40
CA ASN A 176 -6.33 8.54 -6.71
C ASN A 176 -7.61 7.75 -6.98
N ARG A 177 -8.74 8.28 -6.54
CA ARG A 177 -10.05 7.60 -6.55
C ARG A 177 -10.54 7.20 -7.92
N THR A 178 -10.15 7.90 -8.97
CA THR A 178 -10.61 7.65 -10.33
C THR A 178 -9.75 6.67 -11.12
N SER A 179 -8.54 6.32 -10.63
CA SER A 179 -7.64 5.42 -11.35
C SER A 179 -7.07 4.27 -10.51
N ALA A 180 -7.52 4.10 -9.27
CA ALA A 180 -7.08 3.01 -8.42
C ALA A 180 -8.03 1.81 -8.50
N LEU A 181 -7.45 0.62 -8.66
CA LEU A 181 -8.14 -0.64 -8.43
C LEU A 181 -8.00 -0.96 -6.93
N ASP A 182 -9.11 -1.07 -6.20
CA ASP A 182 -9.10 -1.17 -4.74
C ASP A 182 -10.32 -1.91 -4.19
N SER A 183 -10.60 -1.82 -2.89
CA SER A 183 -11.69 -2.52 -2.23
C SER A 183 -13.08 -2.25 -2.80
N ARG A 184 -13.25 -1.22 -3.62
CA ARG A 184 -14.50 -0.99 -4.37
C ARG A 184 -14.78 -2.11 -5.38
N LEU A 185 -13.71 -2.70 -5.94
CA LEU A 185 -13.80 -3.77 -6.93
C LEU A 185 -13.73 -5.16 -6.31
N TRP A 186 -12.77 -5.38 -5.41
CA TRP A 186 -12.51 -6.73 -4.90
C TRP A 186 -13.01 -6.98 -3.48
N GLY A 187 -13.64 -5.97 -2.83
CA GLY A 187 -14.13 -6.08 -1.46
C GLY A 187 -13.04 -5.81 -0.40
N ALA A 188 -13.37 -6.11 0.85
CA ALA A 188 -12.46 -5.97 1.96
C ALA A 188 -11.25 -6.91 1.84
N VAL A 189 -10.12 -6.52 2.42
CA VAL A 189 -8.91 -7.32 2.51
C VAL A 189 -8.71 -7.81 3.93
N ARG A 190 -8.17 -9.01 4.09
CA ARG A 190 -7.85 -9.57 5.41
C ARG A 190 -6.49 -9.06 5.87
N ILE A 191 -6.28 -9.06 7.18
CA ILE A 191 -4.97 -8.69 7.75
C ILE A 191 -3.83 -9.54 7.17
N ASP A 192 -4.08 -10.81 6.88
CA ASP A 192 -3.11 -11.72 6.29
C ASP A 192 -2.70 -11.35 4.85
N ASP A 193 -3.51 -10.57 4.16
CA ASP A 193 -3.21 -10.06 2.81
C ASP A 193 -2.38 -8.77 2.86
N ILE A 194 -2.20 -8.18 4.04
CA ILE A 194 -1.40 -6.99 4.24
C ILE A 194 0.03 -7.42 4.54
N LYS A 195 0.95 -7.07 3.65
CA LYS A 195 2.37 -7.45 3.75
C LYS A 195 3.18 -6.49 4.61
N ALA A 196 2.87 -5.20 4.54
CA ALA A 196 3.66 -4.17 5.20
C ALA A 196 2.86 -2.87 5.41
N LYS A 197 3.34 -2.05 6.36
CA LYS A 197 2.83 -0.72 6.66
C LYS A 197 3.82 0.33 6.17
N GLY A 198 3.32 1.35 5.47
CA GLY A 198 4.10 2.51 5.00
C GLY A 198 4.43 3.45 6.14
N LEU A 199 5.65 3.96 6.14
CA LEU A 199 6.15 4.88 7.17
C LEU A 199 6.40 6.28 6.62
N ALA A 200 7.08 6.38 5.49
CA ALA A 200 7.42 7.67 4.90
C ALA A 200 7.74 7.55 3.40
N VAL A 201 7.39 8.57 2.65
CA VAL A 201 7.97 8.84 1.33
C VAL A 201 9.26 9.61 1.57
N TYR A 202 10.41 9.07 1.16
CA TYR A 202 11.70 9.72 1.41
C TYR A 202 12.37 10.27 0.15
N PHE A 203 11.99 9.81 -1.03
CA PHE A 203 12.51 10.32 -2.28
C PHE A 203 11.36 10.55 -3.28
N PRO A 204 11.40 11.65 -4.08
CA PRO A 204 12.38 12.75 -4.03
C PRO A 204 12.30 13.54 -2.71
N PHE A 205 13.43 14.03 -2.21
CA PHE A 205 13.50 14.72 -0.91
C PHE A 205 12.55 15.93 -0.80
N ALA A 206 12.29 16.61 -1.91
CA ALA A 206 11.32 17.71 -1.98
C ALA A 206 9.87 17.26 -1.71
N LYS A 207 9.61 15.97 -1.72
CA LYS A 207 8.30 15.34 -1.45
C LYS A 207 8.32 14.49 -0.18
N PHE A 208 9.32 14.70 0.69
CA PHE A 208 9.37 13.99 1.97
C PHE A 208 8.07 14.15 2.75
N ARG A 209 7.52 13.01 3.19
CA ARG A 209 6.26 12.98 3.93
C ARG A 209 6.20 11.73 4.83
N LEU A 210 5.72 11.87 6.06
CA LEU A 210 5.29 10.76 6.90
C LEU A 210 3.91 10.27 6.45
N LEU A 211 3.68 8.96 6.52
CA LEU A 211 2.48 8.28 6.04
C LEU A 211 1.63 7.74 7.20
#